data_58bd267712c82714902cb0ef0d0e769b
#
_entry.id   58bd267712c82714902cb0ef0d0e769b
#
_cell.length_a   1.000
_cell.length_b   1.000
_cell.length_c   1.000
_cell.angle_alpha   90.00
_cell.angle_beta   90.00
_cell.angle_gamma   90.00
#
_symmetry.space_group_name_H-M   'P 1'
#
loop_
_entity.id
_entity.type
_entity.pdbx_description
1 polymer ?
#
loop_
_entity_poly.entity_id
_entity_poly.type
_entity_poly.pdbx_seq_one_letter_code
_entity_poly.pdbx_strand_id
1 'polypeptide(L)'
;MKKLLFVYNPRSGKGLIRNSLSSIVETFSAGGYDVTIYPTKCERDACDTVQSRAAEFDMIVCSGGDGTLDEVVTGLMNSGEKKPVGYIPAGSTNDFANSIGIPKPMEQAAKLVVEGEPFACDIGRFNDSYFVYVAAFGLLTDVSYQTPQDLKNALGHVAYVLEGMKRMGSWKSCHLRIDSEEFSEDGEFVFGMITNSNSVGGFKGIPGKNIELNDGVFEVMLVHTPKNLLEWQEAITAVLTHDENSKVVVRFKTKHMLIRSEEPVAWTRDGENGGEHTQVELT
;
A
#
# COMPACT_ATOMS: atom_id res chain seq x y z
N MET A 1 21.70 -10.58 -24.13
CA MET A 1 20.57 -9.65 -23.97
C MET A 1 19.97 -9.91 -22.62
N LYS A 2 19.66 -8.90 -21.83
CA LYS A 2 19.01 -9.08 -20.52
C LYS A 2 17.56 -9.52 -20.74
N LYS A 3 17.07 -10.45 -19.91
CA LYS A 3 15.69 -10.96 -20.01
C LYS A 3 14.76 -10.18 -19.10
N LEU A 4 13.61 -9.74 -19.64
CA LEU A 4 12.60 -8.97 -18.92
C LEU A 4 11.26 -9.70 -18.97
N LEU A 5 10.65 -9.95 -17.81
CA LEU A 5 9.28 -10.42 -17.71
C LEU A 5 8.35 -9.22 -17.52
N PHE A 6 7.47 -8.99 -18.50
CA PHE A 6 6.46 -7.94 -18.43
C PHE A 6 5.09 -8.55 -18.10
N VAL A 7 4.71 -8.45 -16.83
CA VAL A 7 3.40 -8.89 -16.32
C VAL A 7 2.45 -7.69 -16.35
N TYR A 8 1.29 -7.83 -16.96
CA TYR A 8 0.32 -6.75 -16.97
C TYR A 8 -1.12 -7.24 -16.74
N ASN A 9 -1.91 -6.40 -16.05
CA ASN A 9 -3.33 -6.65 -15.86
C ASN A 9 -4.15 -5.95 -16.97
N PRO A 10 -4.73 -6.70 -17.92
CA PRO A 10 -5.46 -6.11 -19.05
C PRO A 10 -6.77 -5.42 -18.66
N ARG A 11 -7.22 -5.60 -17.40
CA ARG A 11 -8.47 -5.04 -16.86
C ARG A 11 -8.22 -3.85 -15.92
N SER A 12 -6.97 -3.54 -15.60
CA SER A 12 -6.63 -2.48 -14.67
C SER A 12 -7.11 -1.12 -15.15
N GLY A 13 -7.69 -0.34 -14.23
CA GLY A 13 -8.25 0.97 -14.53
C GLY A 13 -9.27 0.94 -15.68
N LYS A 14 -8.99 1.68 -16.75
CA LYS A 14 -9.82 1.74 -17.97
C LYS A 14 -9.34 0.78 -19.07
N GLY A 15 -8.44 -0.15 -18.78
CA GLY A 15 -7.85 -1.08 -19.76
C GLY A 15 -6.95 -0.40 -20.80
N LEU A 16 -6.44 0.80 -20.51
CA LEU A 16 -5.66 1.63 -21.44
C LEU A 16 -4.31 1.02 -21.82
N ILE A 17 -3.80 0.06 -21.03
CA ILE A 17 -2.53 -0.65 -21.33
C ILE A 17 -2.53 -1.26 -22.73
N ARG A 18 -3.70 -1.68 -23.24
CA ARG A 18 -3.83 -2.26 -24.58
C ARG A 18 -3.41 -1.30 -25.69
N ASN A 19 -3.61 0.00 -25.49
CA ASN A 19 -3.29 1.02 -26.47
C ASN A 19 -1.79 1.36 -26.47
N SER A 20 -1.10 1.19 -25.35
CA SER A 20 0.31 1.51 -25.18
C SER A 20 1.23 0.28 -25.23
N LEU A 21 0.67 -0.94 -25.35
CA LEU A 21 1.43 -2.18 -25.21
C LEU A 21 2.58 -2.27 -26.22
N SER A 22 2.35 -1.97 -27.49
CA SER A 22 3.39 -2.03 -28.53
C SER A 22 4.52 -1.01 -28.25
N SER A 23 4.16 0.23 -27.94
CA SER A 23 5.13 1.29 -27.63
C SER A 23 5.98 0.95 -26.40
N ILE A 24 5.38 0.36 -25.37
CA ILE A 24 6.09 -0.10 -24.16
C ILE A 24 7.10 -1.21 -24.51
N VAL A 25 6.66 -2.21 -25.28
CA VAL A 25 7.52 -3.33 -25.68
C VAL A 25 8.67 -2.85 -26.60
N GLU A 26 8.40 -1.95 -27.52
CA GLU A 26 9.42 -1.31 -28.35
C GLU A 26 10.45 -0.55 -27.48
N THR A 27 10.00 0.16 -26.45
CA THR A 27 10.88 0.86 -25.50
C THR A 27 11.81 -0.13 -24.78
N PHE A 28 11.27 -1.24 -24.28
CA PHE A 28 12.09 -2.26 -23.61
C PHE A 28 13.07 -2.95 -24.55
N SER A 29 12.62 -3.28 -25.77
CA SER A 29 13.48 -3.89 -26.78
C SER A 29 14.61 -2.96 -27.22
N ALA A 30 14.31 -1.67 -27.41
CA ALA A 30 15.32 -0.64 -27.69
C ALA A 30 16.31 -0.45 -26.54
N GLY A 31 15.86 -0.66 -25.29
CA GLY A 31 16.71 -0.69 -24.09
C GLY A 31 17.57 -1.96 -23.95
N GLY A 32 17.53 -2.87 -24.93
CA GLY A 32 18.38 -4.07 -24.97
C GLY A 32 17.82 -5.27 -24.20
N TYR A 33 16.51 -5.31 -23.92
CA TYR A 33 15.87 -6.42 -23.25
C TYR A 33 15.24 -7.42 -24.25
N ASP A 34 15.33 -8.71 -23.91
CA ASP A 34 14.52 -9.78 -24.47
C ASP A 34 13.22 -9.86 -23.64
N VAL A 35 12.09 -9.49 -24.22
CA VAL A 35 10.84 -9.23 -23.50
C VAL A 35 9.90 -10.42 -23.59
N THR A 36 9.60 -11.02 -22.45
CA THR A 36 8.50 -11.98 -22.30
C THR A 36 7.29 -11.27 -21.74
N ILE A 37 6.15 -11.32 -22.46
CA ILE A 37 4.92 -10.63 -22.09
C ILE A 37 3.96 -11.64 -21.47
N TYR A 38 3.38 -11.29 -20.30
CA TYR A 38 2.39 -12.11 -19.62
C TYR A 38 1.16 -11.29 -19.18
N PRO A 39 0.00 -11.47 -19.85
CA PRO A 39 -1.27 -10.91 -19.40
C PRO A 39 -1.86 -11.74 -18.26
N THR A 40 -2.21 -11.11 -17.14
CA THR A 40 -2.87 -11.81 -16.03
C THR A 40 -4.31 -12.19 -16.40
N LYS A 41 -4.78 -13.31 -15.85
CA LYS A 41 -6.08 -13.94 -16.17
C LYS A 41 -7.08 -13.81 -15.02
N CYS A 42 -6.60 -13.89 -13.80
CA CYS A 42 -7.40 -13.85 -12.58
C CYS A 42 -6.57 -13.25 -11.41
N GLU A 43 -7.18 -13.15 -10.27
CA GLU A 43 -6.53 -12.80 -9.01
C GLU A 43 -5.41 -13.79 -8.67
N ARG A 44 -4.32 -13.32 -8.10
CA ARG A 44 -3.07 -14.03 -7.76
C ARG A 44 -2.26 -14.56 -8.96
N ASP A 45 -2.71 -14.44 -10.19
CA ASP A 45 -2.01 -14.95 -11.37
C ASP A 45 -0.64 -14.24 -11.58
N ALA A 46 -0.54 -12.95 -11.25
CA ALA A 46 0.74 -12.25 -11.27
C ALA A 46 1.70 -12.79 -10.20
N CYS A 47 1.20 -13.04 -8.99
CA CYS A 47 1.99 -13.61 -7.89
C CYS A 47 2.56 -14.98 -8.27
N ASP A 48 1.70 -15.91 -8.69
CA ASP A 48 2.08 -17.28 -9.04
C ASP A 48 3.06 -17.33 -10.22
N THR A 49 2.83 -16.44 -11.21
CA THR A 49 3.72 -16.33 -12.39
C THR A 49 5.11 -15.83 -12.00
N VAL A 50 5.18 -14.78 -11.19
CA VAL A 50 6.47 -14.22 -10.75
C VAL A 50 7.17 -15.19 -9.81
N GLN A 51 6.46 -15.76 -8.84
CA GLN A 51 7.04 -16.73 -7.91
C GLN A 51 7.70 -17.92 -8.62
N SER A 52 7.04 -18.46 -9.65
CA SER A 52 7.55 -19.64 -10.36
C SER A 52 8.63 -19.32 -11.39
N ARG A 53 8.72 -18.09 -11.87
CA ARG A 53 9.52 -17.74 -13.04
C ARG A 53 10.57 -16.65 -12.82
N ALA A 54 10.61 -15.98 -11.67
CA ALA A 54 11.53 -14.85 -11.44
C ALA A 54 13.00 -15.20 -11.72
N ALA A 55 13.41 -16.44 -11.45
CA ALA A 55 14.79 -16.92 -11.71
C ALA A 55 15.18 -16.90 -13.20
N GLU A 56 14.21 -16.93 -14.14
CA GLU A 56 14.46 -16.93 -15.57
C GLU A 56 14.84 -15.54 -16.11
N PHE A 57 14.61 -14.46 -15.32
CA PHE A 57 14.68 -13.07 -15.78
C PHE A 57 15.66 -12.23 -14.96
N ASP A 58 16.18 -11.19 -15.60
CA ASP A 58 17.05 -10.19 -14.97
C ASP A 58 16.25 -9.04 -14.36
N MET A 59 15.04 -8.79 -14.86
CA MET A 59 14.12 -7.74 -14.42
C MET A 59 12.67 -8.20 -14.52
N ILE A 60 11.85 -7.82 -13.57
CA ILE A 60 10.41 -7.97 -13.61
C ILE A 60 9.79 -6.58 -13.83
N VAL A 61 8.85 -6.45 -14.75
CA VAL A 61 8.07 -5.22 -14.93
C VAL A 61 6.60 -5.54 -14.77
N CYS A 62 5.92 -4.73 -13.97
CA CYS A 62 4.51 -4.87 -13.77
C CYS A 62 3.75 -3.65 -14.33
N SER A 63 2.58 -3.89 -14.97
CA SER A 63 1.64 -2.84 -15.29
C SER A 63 0.26 -3.19 -14.79
N GLY A 64 -0.26 -2.34 -13.91
CA GLY A 64 -1.53 -2.53 -13.23
C GLY A 64 -1.81 -1.44 -12.22
N GLY A 65 -2.76 -1.68 -11.33
CA GLY A 65 -2.97 -0.90 -10.12
C GLY A 65 -2.09 -1.40 -8.96
N ASP A 66 -2.30 -0.83 -7.78
CA ASP A 66 -1.56 -1.18 -6.57
C ASP A 66 -1.70 -2.67 -6.22
N GLY A 67 -2.88 -3.29 -6.39
CA GLY A 67 -3.06 -4.74 -6.17
C GLY A 67 -2.26 -5.62 -7.15
N THR A 68 -2.06 -5.19 -8.43
CA THR A 68 -1.18 -5.94 -9.34
C THR A 68 0.29 -5.82 -8.93
N LEU A 69 0.69 -4.66 -8.43
CA LEU A 69 2.04 -4.45 -7.89
C LEU A 69 2.26 -5.32 -6.65
N ASP A 70 1.30 -5.35 -5.72
CA ASP A 70 1.33 -6.20 -4.52
C ASP A 70 1.51 -7.68 -4.89
N GLU A 71 0.73 -8.20 -5.86
CA GLU A 71 0.88 -9.57 -6.35
C GLU A 71 2.29 -9.85 -6.91
N VAL A 72 2.84 -8.93 -7.73
CA VAL A 72 4.18 -9.08 -8.32
C VAL A 72 5.26 -9.07 -7.25
N VAL A 73 5.19 -8.14 -6.30
CA VAL A 73 6.15 -8.04 -5.20
C VAL A 73 6.06 -9.27 -4.29
N THR A 74 4.85 -9.68 -3.91
CA THR A 74 4.63 -10.89 -3.11
C THR A 74 5.20 -12.13 -3.82
N GLY A 75 4.96 -12.28 -5.11
CA GLY A 75 5.52 -13.38 -5.90
C GLY A 75 7.05 -13.37 -5.93
N LEU A 76 7.65 -12.19 -6.07
CA LEU A 76 9.10 -12.03 -6.04
C LEU A 76 9.69 -12.37 -4.66
N MET A 77 9.08 -11.86 -3.59
CA MET A 77 9.52 -12.18 -2.22
C MET A 77 9.42 -13.67 -1.93
N ASN A 78 8.35 -14.34 -2.34
CA ASN A 78 8.16 -15.78 -2.17
C ASN A 78 9.14 -16.60 -3.00
N SER A 79 9.61 -16.11 -4.15
CA SER A 79 10.60 -16.79 -4.99
C SER A 79 12.00 -16.84 -4.36
N GLY A 80 12.29 -15.95 -3.40
CA GLY A 80 13.64 -15.75 -2.82
C GLY A 80 14.62 -15.03 -3.76
N GLU A 81 14.19 -14.65 -4.96
CA GLU A 81 15.00 -13.94 -5.94
C GLU A 81 15.09 -12.44 -5.63
N LYS A 82 16.25 -11.85 -5.88
CA LYS A 82 16.48 -10.40 -5.75
C LYS A 82 16.59 -9.78 -7.14
N LYS A 83 15.47 -9.32 -7.68
CA LYS A 83 15.40 -8.70 -9.01
C LYS A 83 14.83 -7.30 -8.91
N PRO A 84 15.31 -6.35 -9.74
CA PRO A 84 14.65 -5.06 -9.84
C PRO A 84 13.22 -5.20 -10.38
N VAL A 85 12.30 -4.41 -9.82
CA VAL A 85 10.91 -4.34 -10.27
C VAL A 85 10.67 -2.98 -10.91
N GLY A 86 10.28 -2.98 -12.20
CA GLY A 86 9.76 -1.81 -12.87
C GLY A 86 8.25 -1.70 -12.69
N TYR A 87 7.70 -0.49 -12.52
CA TYR A 87 6.27 -0.31 -12.37
C TYR A 87 5.71 0.70 -13.37
N ILE A 88 4.69 0.29 -14.13
CA ILE A 88 3.91 1.12 -15.05
C ILE A 88 2.50 1.25 -14.49
N PRO A 89 2.15 2.38 -13.84
CA PRO A 89 0.86 2.56 -13.19
C PRO A 89 -0.28 2.59 -14.21
N ALA A 90 -1.26 1.70 -14.05
CA ALA A 90 -2.43 1.58 -14.91
C ALA A 90 -3.76 1.51 -14.13
N GLY A 91 -3.71 1.55 -12.81
CA GLY A 91 -4.87 1.56 -11.92
C GLY A 91 -5.50 2.94 -11.78
N SER A 92 -6.49 3.03 -10.90
CA SER A 92 -7.22 4.28 -10.63
C SER A 92 -6.47 5.21 -9.69
N THR A 93 -5.86 4.69 -8.63
CA THR A 93 -5.21 5.47 -7.57
C THR A 93 -3.70 5.49 -7.75
N ASN A 94 -3.07 4.32 -7.83
CA ASN A 94 -1.63 4.13 -7.98
C ASN A 94 -0.83 4.87 -6.89
N ASP A 95 -1.17 4.59 -5.62
CA ASP A 95 -0.60 5.29 -4.46
C ASP A 95 0.91 5.13 -4.37
N PHE A 96 1.41 3.92 -4.57
CA PHE A 96 2.84 3.68 -4.56
C PHE A 96 3.57 4.44 -5.67
N ALA A 97 3.04 4.43 -6.91
CA ALA A 97 3.63 5.20 -8.01
C ALA A 97 3.67 6.71 -7.72
N ASN A 98 2.59 7.25 -7.12
CA ASN A 98 2.54 8.65 -6.71
C ASN A 98 3.56 8.98 -5.60
N SER A 99 3.80 8.03 -4.68
CA SER A 99 4.76 8.17 -3.58
C SER A 99 6.19 8.31 -4.05
N ILE A 100 6.57 7.50 -5.04
CA ILE A 100 7.93 7.45 -5.58
C ILE A 100 8.12 8.28 -6.86
N GLY A 101 7.09 9.00 -7.29
CA GLY A 101 7.18 9.95 -8.41
C GLY A 101 7.21 9.32 -9.80
N ILE A 102 6.67 8.11 -9.97
CA ILE A 102 6.56 7.48 -11.31
C ILE A 102 5.60 8.30 -12.20
N PRO A 103 5.99 8.58 -13.44
CA PRO A 103 5.12 9.30 -14.38
C PRO A 103 3.82 8.56 -14.66
N LYS A 104 2.69 9.28 -14.71
CA LYS A 104 1.38 8.72 -15.06
C LYS A 104 1.27 8.21 -16.51
N PRO A 105 1.86 8.91 -17.54
CA PRO A 105 1.85 8.37 -18.89
C PRO A 105 2.70 7.10 -18.98
N MET A 106 2.08 6.00 -19.46
CA MET A 106 2.69 4.66 -19.46
C MET A 106 3.99 4.59 -20.25
N GLU A 107 4.09 5.30 -21.37
CA GLU A 107 5.30 5.37 -22.20
C GLU A 107 6.46 6.07 -21.46
N GLN A 108 6.16 7.09 -20.64
CA GLN A 108 7.16 7.74 -19.81
C GLN A 108 7.60 6.84 -18.64
N ALA A 109 6.65 6.11 -18.05
CA ALA A 109 6.97 5.11 -17.03
C ALA A 109 7.85 3.98 -17.61
N ALA A 110 7.54 3.51 -18.83
CA ALA A 110 8.37 2.51 -19.52
C ALA A 110 9.80 3.03 -19.81
N LYS A 111 9.95 4.29 -20.21
CA LYS A 111 11.28 4.91 -20.34
C LYS A 111 12.03 4.98 -19.03
N LEU A 112 11.33 5.35 -17.94
CA LEU A 112 11.93 5.37 -16.61
C LEU A 112 12.43 3.98 -16.18
N VAL A 113 11.73 2.90 -16.53
CA VAL A 113 12.19 1.52 -16.26
C VAL A 113 13.51 1.21 -16.98
N VAL A 114 13.69 1.70 -18.19
CA VAL A 114 14.90 1.44 -19.00
C VAL A 114 16.07 2.35 -18.63
N GLU A 115 15.80 3.62 -18.38
CA GLU A 115 16.81 4.68 -18.25
C GLU A 115 17.10 5.03 -16.78
N GLY A 116 16.19 4.66 -15.86
CA GLY A 116 16.30 5.00 -14.45
C GLY A 116 17.24 4.08 -13.68
N GLU A 117 17.68 4.56 -12.53
CA GLU A 117 18.45 3.77 -11.59
C GLU A 117 17.51 3.13 -10.56
N PRO A 118 17.66 1.82 -10.27
CA PRO A 118 16.86 1.18 -9.23
C PRO A 118 17.26 1.71 -7.85
N PHE A 119 16.26 1.94 -6.99
CA PHE A 119 16.49 2.26 -5.58
C PHE A 119 15.95 1.13 -4.68
N ALA A 120 16.54 0.98 -3.50
CA ALA A 120 16.04 0.05 -2.50
C ALA A 120 14.75 0.60 -1.88
N CYS A 121 13.77 -0.28 -1.67
CA CYS A 121 12.53 0.03 -0.98
C CYS A 121 12.24 -1.10 0.00
N ASP A 122 11.90 -0.74 1.22
CA ASP A 122 11.51 -1.71 2.23
C ASP A 122 10.13 -2.29 1.90
N ILE A 123 9.97 -3.57 2.13
CA ILE A 123 8.71 -4.30 1.94
C ILE A 123 8.28 -4.85 3.28
N GLY A 124 7.08 -4.53 3.69
CA GLY A 124 6.53 -5.00 4.94
C GLY A 124 6.09 -6.46 4.86
N ARG A 125 6.46 -7.23 5.87
CA ARG A 125 5.90 -8.56 6.09
C ARG A 125 4.73 -8.46 7.08
N PHE A 126 3.64 -9.06 6.74
CA PHE A 126 2.41 -9.17 7.53
C PHE A 126 2.10 -10.66 7.72
N ASN A 127 2.44 -11.23 8.87
CA ASN A 127 2.40 -12.67 9.09
C ASN A 127 3.16 -13.44 7.99
N ASP A 128 2.46 -14.25 7.21
CA ASP A 128 3.01 -15.05 6.11
C ASP A 128 2.86 -14.39 4.74
N SER A 129 2.50 -13.11 4.69
CA SER A 129 2.33 -12.33 3.45
C SER A 129 3.07 -11.01 3.50
N TYR A 130 2.93 -10.19 2.45
CA TYR A 130 3.65 -8.94 2.31
C TYR A 130 2.68 -7.79 2.03
N PHE A 131 3.15 -6.56 2.24
CA PHE A 131 2.53 -5.34 1.74
C PHE A 131 3.61 -4.36 1.26
N VAL A 132 3.29 -3.60 0.23
CA VAL A 132 4.23 -2.69 -0.43
C VAL A 132 4.24 -1.33 0.25
N TYR A 133 3.07 -0.83 0.63
CA TYR A 133 2.98 0.54 1.14
C TYR A 133 2.07 0.72 2.36
N VAL A 134 1.07 -0.11 2.59
CA VAL A 134 0.18 0.05 3.75
C VAL A 134 -0.47 -1.24 4.23
N ALA A 135 -0.48 -1.45 5.55
CA ALA A 135 -1.38 -2.34 6.24
C ALA A 135 -2.23 -1.52 7.22
N ALA A 136 -3.53 -1.76 7.27
CA ALA A 136 -4.44 -1.00 8.12
C ALA A 136 -5.58 -1.85 8.67
N PHE A 137 -6.06 -1.49 9.86
CA PHE A 137 -7.24 -2.09 10.47
C PHE A 137 -8.27 -1.03 10.89
N GLY A 138 -9.47 -1.50 11.19
CA GLY A 138 -10.57 -0.63 11.59
C GLY A 138 -11.39 -0.20 10.39
N LEU A 139 -11.66 1.06 10.32
CA LEU A 139 -12.64 1.70 9.45
C LEU A 139 -12.59 1.48 7.96
N LEU A 140 -11.47 1.08 7.40
CA LEU A 140 -11.30 0.96 5.95
C LEU A 140 -11.76 -0.37 5.39
N THR A 141 -12.07 -1.33 6.25
CA THR A 141 -12.44 -2.69 5.84
C THR A 141 -13.89 -2.84 5.40
N ASP A 142 -14.81 -2.00 5.92
CA ASP A 142 -16.25 -2.06 5.63
C ASP A 142 -16.75 -0.99 4.65
N VAL A 143 -15.93 0.00 4.31
CA VAL A 143 -16.36 1.08 3.41
C VAL A 143 -16.17 0.64 1.97
N SER A 144 -17.22 0.10 1.38
CA SER A 144 -17.36 -0.02 -0.07
C SER A 144 -17.00 1.30 -0.74
N TYR A 145 -16.11 1.26 -1.72
CA TYR A 145 -15.54 2.42 -2.47
C TYR A 145 -16.55 3.30 -3.24
N GLN A 146 -17.81 3.36 -2.81
CA GLN A 146 -18.88 4.15 -3.42
C GLN A 146 -19.05 5.54 -2.79
N THR A 147 -17.96 6.22 -2.47
CA THR A 147 -18.05 7.58 -1.89
C THR A 147 -17.95 8.66 -2.97
N PRO A 148 -18.80 9.70 -2.93
CA PRO A 148 -18.76 10.79 -3.92
C PRO A 148 -17.39 11.48 -3.98
N GLN A 149 -16.92 11.73 -5.19
CA GLN A 149 -15.59 12.28 -5.51
C GLN A 149 -15.33 13.67 -4.90
N ASP A 150 -16.37 14.45 -4.65
CA ASP A 150 -16.25 15.83 -4.22
C ASP A 150 -15.85 16.01 -2.73
N LEU A 151 -16.15 15.03 -1.87
CA LEU A 151 -15.73 15.04 -0.46
C LEU A 151 -14.30 14.54 -0.24
N LYS A 152 -13.77 13.75 -1.19
CA LYS A 152 -12.38 13.26 -1.15
C LYS A 152 -11.35 14.37 -1.28
N ASN A 153 -11.72 15.51 -1.87
CA ASN A 153 -10.79 16.59 -2.20
C ASN A 153 -10.58 17.61 -1.07
N ALA A 154 -11.46 17.63 -0.03
CA ALA A 154 -11.42 18.65 1.02
C ALA A 154 -10.80 18.17 2.34
N LEU A 155 -10.85 16.87 2.62
CA LEU A 155 -10.35 16.26 3.85
C LEU A 155 -9.56 15.01 3.47
N GLY A 156 -8.40 14.79 4.04
CA GLY A 156 -7.66 13.54 3.84
C GLY A 156 -8.56 12.32 4.10
N HIS A 157 -8.33 11.21 3.40
CA HIS A 157 -9.22 10.03 3.41
C HIS A 157 -9.52 9.54 4.84
N VAL A 158 -8.50 9.47 5.70
CA VAL A 158 -8.65 9.06 7.11
C VAL A 158 -9.50 10.06 7.89
N ALA A 159 -9.27 11.37 7.72
CA ALA A 159 -10.07 12.40 8.38
C ALA A 159 -11.53 12.38 7.90
N TYR A 160 -11.77 12.11 6.62
CA TYR A 160 -13.12 11.93 6.07
C TYR A 160 -13.83 10.72 6.67
N VAL A 161 -13.11 9.61 6.80
CA VAL A 161 -13.63 8.39 7.41
C VAL A 161 -13.96 8.64 8.89
N LEU A 162 -13.07 9.28 9.64
CA LEU A 162 -13.32 9.66 11.04
C LEU A 162 -14.52 10.61 11.18
N GLU A 163 -14.68 11.57 10.27
CA GLU A 163 -15.85 12.46 10.26
C GLU A 163 -17.15 11.71 9.92
N GLY A 164 -17.09 10.74 9.01
CA GLY A 164 -18.21 9.86 8.69
C GLY A 164 -18.66 9.05 9.91
N MET A 165 -17.72 8.49 10.67
CA MET A 165 -18.02 7.75 11.91
C MET A 165 -18.64 8.62 12.98
N LYS A 166 -18.09 9.79 13.21
CA LYS A 166 -18.66 10.78 14.14
C LYS A 166 -20.14 11.02 13.85
N ARG A 167 -20.53 11.05 12.56
CA ARG A 167 -21.92 11.26 12.14
C ARG A 167 -22.81 10.02 12.31
N MET A 168 -22.24 8.83 12.14
CA MET A 168 -23.03 7.59 12.20
C MET A 168 -23.32 7.12 13.63
N GLY A 169 -22.58 7.62 14.62
CA GLY A 169 -22.79 7.29 16.04
C GLY A 169 -22.53 5.80 16.41
N SER A 170 -22.10 5.00 15.46
CA SER A 170 -21.77 3.60 15.65
C SER A 170 -20.37 3.32 15.07
N TRP A 171 -19.40 3.20 15.94
CA TRP A 171 -18.06 2.75 15.62
C TRP A 171 -17.77 1.44 16.31
N LYS A 172 -17.15 0.52 15.60
CA LYS A 172 -16.55 -0.65 16.22
C LYS A 172 -15.17 -0.25 16.74
N SER A 173 -14.96 -0.32 18.03
CA SER A 173 -13.63 -0.32 18.58
C SER A 173 -13.06 -1.74 18.58
N CYS A 174 -11.75 -1.83 18.48
CA CYS A 174 -11.02 -3.09 18.62
C CYS A 174 -10.19 -2.99 19.90
N HIS A 175 -10.37 -3.93 20.81
CA HIS A 175 -9.48 -4.06 21.97
C HIS A 175 -8.21 -4.76 21.51
N LEU A 176 -7.08 -4.05 21.56
CA LEU A 176 -5.81 -4.52 21.02
C LEU A 176 -4.72 -4.40 22.06
N ARG A 177 -3.90 -5.44 22.15
CA ARG A 177 -2.60 -5.39 22.76
C ARG A 177 -1.54 -5.23 21.69
N ILE A 178 -0.84 -4.11 21.71
CA ILE A 178 0.18 -3.72 20.75
C ILE A 178 1.51 -3.73 21.48
N ASP A 179 2.48 -4.46 20.93
CA ASP A 179 3.83 -4.57 21.50
C ASP A 179 4.87 -4.26 20.40
N SER A 180 5.69 -3.25 20.60
CA SER A 180 6.90 -2.93 19.83
C SER A 180 8.00 -2.44 20.74
N GLU A 181 9.20 -2.16 20.21
CA GLU A 181 10.29 -1.59 21.00
C GLU A 181 9.96 -0.15 21.46
N GLU A 182 9.30 0.62 20.60
CA GLU A 182 9.02 2.04 20.81
C GLU A 182 7.67 2.31 21.48
N PHE A 183 6.75 1.33 21.44
CA PHE A 183 5.40 1.51 21.94
C PHE A 183 4.80 0.19 22.42
N SER A 184 4.22 0.20 23.60
CA SER A 184 3.44 -0.94 24.15
C SER A 184 2.21 -0.42 24.84
N GLU A 185 1.04 -0.92 24.45
CA GLU A 185 -0.24 -0.54 25.04
C GLU A 185 -1.27 -1.65 24.88
N ASP A 186 -2.16 -1.74 25.88
CA ASP A 186 -3.35 -2.57 25.90
C ASP A 186 -4.55 -1.63 25.98
N GLY A 187 -5.32 -1.47 24.89
CA GLY A 187 -6.32 -0.42 24.79
C GLY A 187 -7.32 -0.58 23.65
N GLU A 188 -8.21 0.40 23.56
CA GLU A 188 -9.29 0.46 22.57
C GLU A 188 -8.92 1.38 21.42
N PHE A 189 -8.93 0.84 20.21
CA PHE A 189 -8.59 1.55 18.98
C PHE A 189 -9.72 1.46 17.96
N VAL A 190 -9.96 2.57 17.23
CA VAL A 190 -10.90 2.60 16.10
C VAL A 190 -10.22 2.48 14.76
N PHE A 191 -8.91 2.76 14.71
CA PHE A 191 -8.15 2.74 13.48
C PHE A 191 -6.65 2.56 13.76
N GLY A 192 -5.98 1.82 12.90
CA GLY A 192 -4.52 1.75 12.84
C GLY A 192 -4.02 1.61 11.42
N MET A 193 -2.90 2.26 11.15
CA MET A 193 -2.22 2.25 9.85
C MET A 193 -0.72 2.12 10.06
N ILE A 194 -0.15 1.15 9.38
CA ILE A 194 1.29 0.87 9.31
C ILE A 194 1.70 1.04 7.86
N THR A 195 2.65 1.92 7.58
CA THR A 195 2.93 2.30 6.21
C THR A 195 4.42 2.52 5.95
N ASN A 196 4.84 2.24 4.73
CA ASN A 196 6.10 2.66 4.13
C ASN A 196 5.78 3.47 2.87
N SER A 197 5.11 4.62 3.02
CA SER A 197 4.68 5.43 1.87
C SER A 197 4.40 6.87 2.26
N ASN A 198 4.71 7.78 1.34
CA ASN A 198 4.33 9.20 1.44
C ASN A 198 2.87 9.47 1.02
N SER A 199 2.18 8.46 0.49
CA SER A 199 0.80 8.58 -0.02
C SER A 199 0.00 7.33 0.33
N VAL A 200 -1.18 7.52 0.90
CA VAL A 200 -2.16 6.45 1.18
C VAL A 200 -3.56 6.95 0.82
N GLY A 201 -4.33 6.15 0.06
CA GLY A 201 -5.67 6.49 -0.37
C GLY A 201 -5.73 7.70 -1.31
N GLY A 202 -4.66 7.98 -2.07
CA GLY A 202 -4.54 9.15 -2.96
C GLY A 202 -4.13 10.44 -2.25
N PHE A 203 -3.82 10.41 -0.95
CA PHE A 203 -3.44 11.58 -0.15
C PHE A 203 -1.99 11.55 0.27
N LYS A 204 -1.27 12.60 -0.09
CA LYS A 204 0.12 12.80 0.33
C LYS A 204 0.19 13.32 1.77
N GLY A 205 1.16 12.82 2.51
CA GLY A 205 1.53 13.35 3.82
C GLY A 205 0.68 12.83 5.01
N ILE A 206 -0.39 12.06 4.82
CA ILE A 206 -1.14 11.48 5.96
C ILE A 206 -0.27 10.56 6.82
N PRO A 207 0.57 9.69 6.26
CA PRO A 207 1.42 8.84 7.07
C PRO A 207 2.42 9.61 7.94
N GLY A 208 2.99 10.68 7.41
CA GLY A 208 4.00 11.47 8.12
C GLY A 208 4.70 12.48 7.23
N LYS A 209 5.65 13.20 7.81
CA LYS A 209 6.58 14.09 7.09
C LYS A 209 7.93 13.39 6.96
N ASN A 210 8.59 13.55 5.82
CA ASN A 210 9.95 13.03 5.58
C ASN A 210 10.06 11.50 5.77
N ILE A 211 9.17 10.75 5.11
CA ILE A 211 9.22 9.30 5.10
C ILE A 211 10.36 8.86 4.17
N GLU A 212 11.26 8.04 4.70
CA GLU A 212 12.32 7.39 3.94
C GLU A 212 11.89 5.94 3.66
N LEU A 213 11.83 5.55 2.39
CA LEU A 213 11.28 4.25 1.98
C LEU A 213 12.26 3.08 2.13
N ASN A 214 13.47 3.34 2.65
CA ASN A 214 14.56 2.36 2.77
C ASN A 214 15.35 2.52 4.08
N ASP A 215 14.73 3.04 5.13
CA ASP A 215 15.35 3.22 6.44
C ASP A 215 15.14 2.03 7.39
N GLY A 216 14.39 1.00 6.92
CA GLY A 216 14.13 -0.22 7.66
C GLY A 216 13.12 -0.05 8.79
N VAL A 217 12.28 0.99 8.74
CA VAL A 217 11.19 1.23 9.69
C VAL A 217 9.88 1.57 8.98
N PHE A 218 8.78 1.31 9.66
CA PHE A 218 7.44 1.72 9.23
C PHE A 218 6.95 2.89 10.07
N GLU A 219 6.20 3.79 9.45
CA GLU A 219 5.40 4.77 10.15
C GLU A 219 4.11 4.13 10.64
N VAL A 220 3.86 4.27 11.93
CA VAL A 220 2.65 3.78 12.59
C VAL A 220 1.79 4.97 13.02
N MET A 221 0.51 4.89 12.71
CA MET A 221 -0.51 5.80 13.22
C MET A 221 -1.66 4.98 13.82
N LEU A 222 -1.92 5.19 15.10
CA LEU A 222 -3.03 4.57 15.83
C LEU A 222 -3.98 5.64 16.30
N VAL A 223 -5.26 5.36 16.26
CA VAL A 223 -6.32 6.26 16.77
C VAL A 223 -7.07 5.51 17.86
N HIS A 224 -6.93 6.00 19.10
CA HIS A 224 -7.71 5.51 20.21
C HIS A 224 -9.21 5.73 19.98
N THR A 225 -10.03 4.92 20.61
CA THR A 225 -11.50 5.10 20.58
C THR A 225 -11.87 6.40 21.28
N PRO A 226 -12.34 7.43 20.55
CA PRO A 226 -12.75 8.70 21.16
C PRO A 226 -14.00 8.50 22.02
N LYS A 227 -13.98 9.01 23.24
CA LYS A 227 -15.03 8.85 24.25
C LYS A 227 -16.17 9.87 24.10
N ASN A 228 -15.89 10.97 23.41
CA ASN A 228 -16.83 12.09 23.25
C ASN A 228 -16.55 12.89 21.97
N LEU A 229 -17.43 13.82 21.66
CA LEU A 229 -17.36 14.62 20.44
C LEU A 229 -16.10 15.51 20.35
N LEU A 230 -15.55 15.94 21.47
CA LEU A 230 -14.33 16.77 21.49
C LEU A 230 -13.11 15.93 21.12
N GLU A 231 -13.00 14.70 21.64
CA GLU A 231 -11.95 13.76 21.28
C GLU A 231 -12.03 13.35 19.81
N TRP A 232 -13.24 13.22 19.22
CA TRP A 232 -13.42 13.03 17.78
C TRP A 232 -12.88 14.21 16.97
N GLN A 233 -13.15 15.45 17.40
CA GLN A 233 -12.60 16.65 16.75
C GLN A 233 -11.10 16.73 16.88
N GLU A 234 -10.57 16.39 18.05
CA GLU A 234 -9.13 16.29 18.29
C GLU A 234 -8.49 15.27 17.35
N ALA A 235 -9.02 14.03 17.26
CA ALA A 235 -8.49 12.99 16.39
C ALA A 235 -8.43 13.43 14.92
N ILE A 236 -9.53 14.01 14.40
CA ILE A 236 -9.58 14.53 13.03
C ILE A 236 -8.54 15.63 12.82
N THR A 237 -8.45 16.57 13.75
CA THR A 237 -7.49 17.68 13.67
C THR A 237 -6.05 17.14 13.72
N ALA A 238 -5.74 16.24 14.66
CA ALA A 238 -4.41 15.66 14.81
C ALA A 238 -3.96 14.86 13.58
N VAL A 239 -4.88 14.14 12.94
CA VAL A 239 -4.58 13.44 11.67
C VAL A 239 -4.25 14.45 10.57
N LEU A 240 -5.00 15.54 10.44
CA LEU A 240 -4.82 16.54 9.39
C LEU A 240 -3.59 17.44 9.60
N THR A 241 -3.30 17.80 10.84
CA THR A 241 -2.20 18.72 11.18
C THR A 241 -0.90 18.02 11.53
N HIS A 242 -0.91 16.69 11.62
CA HIS A 242 0.21 15.88 12.15
C HIS A 242 0.62 16.29 13.56
N ASP A 243 -0.37 16.55 14.43
CA ASP A 243 -0.10 16.90 15.82
C ASP A 243 0.46 15.68 16.57
N GLU A 244 1.73 15.79 16.95
CA GLU A 244 2.45 14.76 17.71
C GLU A 244 2.11 14.77 19.21
N ASN A 245 1.42 15.80 19.70
CA ASN A 245 1.03 15.95 21.09
C ASN A 245 -0.40 15.48 21.39
N SER A 246 -1.11 14.96 20.39
CA SER A 246 -2.46 14.45 20.59
C SER A 246 -2.46 13.27 21.56
N LYS A 247 -3.48 13.21 22.41
CA LYS A 247 -3.72 12.07 23.31
C LYS A 247 -4.58 10.99 22.66
N VAL A 248 -5.20 11.30 21.53
CA VAL A 248 -6.12 10.40 20.82
C VAL A 248 -5.43 9.74 19.62
N VAL A 249 -4.44 10.41 19.04
CA VAL A 249 -3.68 9.88 17.90
C VAL A 249 -2.23 9.67 18.32
N VAL A 250 -1.79 8.42 18.24
CA VAL A 250 -0.41 8.02 18.53
C VAL A 250 0.33 7.81 17.22
N ARG A 251 1.55 8.31 17.13
CA ARG A 251 2.46 8.13 15.99
C ARG A 251 3.83 7.74 16.46
N PHE A 252 4.41 6.75 15.82
CA PHE A 252 5.78 6.30 16.07
C PHE A 252 6.33 5.59 14.83
N LYS A 253 7.63 5.30 14.84
CA LYS A 253 8.27 4.44 13.83
C LYS A 253 8.72 3.17 14.51
N THR A 254 8.65 2.04 13.81
CA THR A 254 9.11 0.76 14.33
C THR A 254 9.57 -0.18 13.22
N LYS A 255 10.48 -1.10 13.55
CA LYS A 255 10.92 -2.20 12.67
C LYS A 255 10.09 -3.45 12.85
N HIS A 256 9.51 -3.62 14.04
CA HIS A 256 8.77 -4.82 14.40
C HIS A 256 7.64 -4.45 15.34
N MET A 257 6.47 -4.99 15.07
CA MET A 257 5.29 -4.80 15.90
C MET A 257 4.46 -6.07 15.95
N LEU A 258 3.96 -6.41 17.12
CA LEU A 258 3.05 -7.52 17.36
C LEU A 258 1.74 -6.99 17.92
N ILE A 259 0.65 -7.26 17.21
CA ILE A 259 -0.71 -6.86 17.58
C ILE A 259 -1.50 -8.12 17.90
N ARG A 260 -2.20 -8.12 19.03
CA ARG A 260 -3.07 -9.22 19.46
C ARG A 260 -4.45 -8.69 19.86
N SER A 261 -5.47 -9.48 19.61
CA SER A 261 -6.85 -9.20 19.99
C SER A 261 -7.54 -10.50 20.43
N GLU A 262 -8.57 -10.37 21.26
CA GLU A 262 -9.41 -11.53 21.63
C GLU A 262 -10.35 -11.93 20.48
N GLU A 263 -10.90 -10.96 19.75
CA GLU A 263 -11.74 -11.16 18.57
C GLU A 263 -10.97 -10.93 17.28
N PRO A 264 -11.32 -11.61 16.17
CA PRO A 264 -10.72 -11.34 14.87
C PRO A 264 -10.94 -9.91 14.43
N VAL A 265 -9.87 -9.25 14.03
CA VAL A 265 -9.87 -7.89 13.47
C VAL A 265 -9.65 -7.96 11.98
N ALA A 266 -10.51 -7.29 11.22
CA ALA A 266 -10.39 -7.20 9.78
C ALA A 266 -9.29 -6.21 9.38
N TRP A 267 -8.44 -6.63 8.43
CA TRP A 267 -7.32 -5.86 7.92
C TRP A 267 -7.45 -5.59 6.42
N THR A 268 -6.81 -4.52 5.99
CA THR A 268 -6.51 -4.26 4.58
C THR A 268 -5.00 -4.20 4.37
N ARG A 269 -4.55 -4.65 3.21
CA ARG A 269 -3.16 -4.52 2.75
C ARG A 269 -3.16 -3.94 1.34
N ASP A 270 -2.44 -2.87 1.14
CA ASP A 270 -2.33 -2.17 -0.16
C ASP A 270 -3.69 -1.89 -0.85
N GLY A 271 -4.73 -1.66 -0.01
CA GLY A 271 -6.09 -1.41 -0.47
C GLY A 271 -6.93 -2.66 -0.77
N GLU A 272 -6.37 -3.85 -0.62
CA GLU A 272 -7.05 -5.14 -0.80
C GLU A 272 -7.43 -5.77 0.54
N ASN A 273 -8.28 -6.80 0.51
CA ASN A 273 -8.67 -7.53 1.71
C ASN A 273 -7.46 -8.26 2.33
N GLY A 274 -7.07 -7.87 3.53
CA GLY A 274 -5.97 -8.46 4.31
C GLY A 274 -6.39 -9.64 5.19
N GLY A 275 -7.68 -10.00 5.22
CA GLY A 275 -8.23 -11.04 6.08
C GLY A 275 -8.58 -10.57 7.50
N GLU A 276 -9.05 -11.51 8.31
CA GLU A 276 -9.37 -11.31 9.72
C GLU A 276 -8.37 -12.07 10.59
N HIS A 277 -7.76 -11.39 11.56
CA HIS A 277 -6.70 -11.95 12.38
C HIS A 277 -6.89 -11.60 13.87
N THR A 278 -6.58 -12.55 14.75
CA THR A 278 -6.44 -12.32 16.20
C THR A 278 -5.00 -12.01 16.60
N GLN A 279 -4.04 -12.29 15.71
CA GLN A 279 -2.64 -11.93 15.88
C GLN A 279 -2.05 -11.51 14.54
N VAL A 280 -1.35 -10.38 14.55
CA VAL A 280 -0.60 -9.85 13.41
C VAL A 280 0.80 -9.50 13.87
N GLU A 281 1.78 -10.05 13.18
CA GLU A 281 3.19 -9.71 13.32
C GLU A 281 3.65 -8.96 12.07
N LEU A 282 4.22 -7.79 12.28
CA LEU A 282 4.72 -6.88 11.23
C LEU A 282 6.23 -6.72 11.37
N THR A 283 6.96 -6.99 10.26
CA THR A 283 8.43 -6.86 10.21
C THR A 283 8.90 -6.31 8.88
#